data_d4235e63dd28727e54aafbeafe7910da
#
_entry.id   d4235e63dd28727e54aafbeafe7910da
#
_cell.length_a   1.000
_cell.length_b   1.000
_cell.length_c   1.000
_cell.angle_alpha   90.00
_cell.angle_beta   90.00
_cell.angle_gamma   90.00
#
_symmetry.space_group_name_H-M   'P 1'
#
loop_
_entity.id
_entity.type
_entity.pdbx_description
1 polymer ?
#
loop_
_entity_poly.entity_id
_entity_poly.type
_entity_poly.pdbx_seq_one_letter_code
_entity_poly.pdbx_strand_id
1 'polypeptide(L)'
;MTQIYSFWRSTGMFAALLLCLLCTNLSAGTIYVQTNLVSNVLGLAPTTDPNLINPWGVSFAPKSPFWVSDQGTNLATLYDGAGNIKSLVVSVGPTPGPTGQVFNGTSSFGLPDGSPAVFLFSTLAGTLDAWNPGIIPITTSITVATTPGAVYTGLANGSVGMANYLYAADVTGHINVFDTNFTNVTSTTFAGKFVDPSPVAGFTPFGIQNINGNLYVMYAQLKGVIGQPGGFVDEFDTSGNFIKRIATNGQLFAPWGITLAPGRFGQFSNDLLIGQFGNGEILAYDPTTDAFLGTLNGKNGMPIVNDFLWSLEVRTMGPNVNLDALYFTAGIDNQMGGLFGEIAPVPEPGTITLLLAAAGSGGARKLWRRMRA
;
A
#
# COMPACT_ATOMS: atom_id res chain seq x y z
N MET A 1 -47.61 42.34 44.57
CA MET A 1 -46.56 42.61 43.54
C MET A 1 -45.33 41.76 43.80
N THR A 2 -45.42 40.45 43.71
CA THR A 2 -44.26 39.60 43.95
C THR A 2 -44.43 38.21 43.29
N GLN A 3 -44.57 38.13 41.95
CA GLN A 3 -44.58 36.83 41.24
C GLN A 3 -44.18 36.90 39.76
N ILE A 4 -43.29 37.79 39.37
CA ILE A 4 -42.86 37.87 37.93
C ILE A 4 -41.35 37.64 37.75
N TYR A 5 -40.52 37.35 38.75
CA TYR A 5 -39.07 37.27 38.64
C TYR A 5 -38.47 35.84 38.55
N SER A 6 -39.30 34.79 38.54
CA SER A 6 -38.73 33.41 38.53
C SER A 6 -38.72 32.71 37.15
N PHE A 7 -39.33 33.29 36.13
CA PHE A 7 -39.50 32.60 34.82
C PHE A 7 -38.37 32.84 33.83
N TRP A 8 -37.47 33.77 34.05
CA TRP A 8 -36.42 34.15 33.09
C TRP A 8 -35.05 33.48 33.34
N ARG A 9 -34.89 32.72 34.43
CA ARG A 9 -33.62 32.03 34.74
C ARG A 9 -33.55 30.59 34.21
N SER A 10 -34.66 29.94 33.93
CA SER A 10 -34.69 28.56 33.43
C SER A 10 -34.55 28.44 31.90
N THR A 11 -35.02 29.43 31.17
CA THR A 11 -34.97 29.43 29.70
C THR A 11 -33.55 29.66 29.13
N GLY A 12 -32.72 30.43 29.85
CA GLY A 12 -31.32 30.66 29.42
C GLY A 12 -30.40 29.45 29.56
N MET A 13 -30.64 28.57 30.52
CA MET A 13 -29.85 27.35 30.68
C MET A 13 -30.23 26.24 29.70
N PHE A 14 -31.49 26.16 29.31
CA PHE A 14 -31.94 25.19 28.30
C PHE A 14 -31.50 25.58 26.89
N ALA A 15 -31.45 26.87 26.55
CA ALA A 15 -30.93 27.33 25.24
C ALA A 15 -29.43 27.11 25.08
N ALA A 16 -28.63 27.26 26.17
CA ALA A 16 -27.20 26.97 26.10
C ALA A 16 -26.89 25.47 26.06
N LEU A 17 -27.72 24.61 26.63
CA LEU A 17 -27.59 23.16 26.56
C LEU A 17 -28.04 22.63 25.19
N LEU A 18 -29.05 23.23 24.55
CA LEU A 18 -29.52 22.84 23.24
C LEU A 18 -28.56 23.30 22.12
N LEU A 19 -27.84 24.41 22.30
CA LEU A 19 -26.81 24.86 21.34
C LEU A 19 -25.57 23.98 21.36
N CYS A 20 -25.25 23.32 22.49
CA CYS A 20 -24.16 22.32 22.57
C CYS A 20 -24.53 20.97 21.93
N LEU A 21 -25.81 20.64 21.81
CA LEU A 21 -26.29 19.39 21.20
C LEU A 21 -26.44 19.48 19.67
N LEU A 22 -26.37 20.69 19.10
CA LEU A 22 -26.38 20.93 17.65
C LEU A 22 -24.97 21.12 17.07
N CYS A 23 -23.92 20.96 17.84
CA CYS A 23 -22.61 20.63 17.28
C CYS A 23 -22.69 19.20 16.72
N THR A 24 -23.39 19.05 15.60
CA THR A 24 -23.17 17.94 14.70
C THR A 24 -21.65 17.86 14.53
N ASN A 25 -21.06 16.74 14.91
CA ASN A 25 -19.70 16.41 14.56
C ASN A 25 -19.60 16.57 13.03
N LEU A 26 -19.24 17.75 12.55
CA LEU A 26 -18.54 17.85 11.28
C LEU A 26 -17.20 17.13 11.57
N SER A 27 -17.19 15.84 11.37
CA SER A 27 -15.95 15.10 11.28
C SER A 27 -15.20 15.74 10.12
N ALA A 28 -14.30 16.65 10.42
CA ALA A 28 -13.34 17.08 9.42
C ALA A 28 -12.61 15.80 8.99
N GLY A 29 -12.65 15.50 7.69
CA GLY A 29 -12.00 14.30 7.18
C GLY A 29 -10.54 14.28 7.63
N THR A 30 -10.01 13.09 7.90
CA THR A 30 -8.61 12.92 8.30
C THR A 30 -7.68 13.56 7.29
N ILE A 31 -6.79 14.41 7.76
CA ILE A 31 -5.70 14.97 6.95
C ILE A 31 -4.54 14.00 6.96
N TYR A 32 -4.01 13.68 5.79
CA TYR A 32 -2.81 12.86 5.64
C TYR A 32 -1.60 13.74 5.31
N VAL A 33 -0.43 13.30 5.77
CA VAL A 33 0.85 13.96 5.48
C VAL A 33 1.79 12.95 4.86
N GLN A 34 2.31 13.31 3.70
CA GLN A 34 3.38 12.57 3.05
C GLN A 34 4.74 13.05 3.55
N THR A 35 5.63 12.11 3.82
CA THR A 35 7.05 12.31 4.09
C THR A 35 7.86 11.55 3.05
N ASN A 36 8.63 12.26 2.24
CA ASN A 36 9.58 11.65 1.33
C ASN A 36 10.79 11.17 2.15
N LEU A 37 11.16 9.90 2.03
CA LEU A 37 12.23 9.28 2.81
C LEU A 37 13.52 9.13 2.01
N VAL A 38 13.42 8.60 0.78
CA VAL A 38 14.56 8.38 -0.13
C VAL A 38 14.15 8.77 -1.54
N SER A 39 15.05 9.41 -2.28
CA SER A 39 14.89 9.67 -3.71
C SER A 39 16.25 9.67 -4.40
N ASN A 40 16.29 9.37 -5.71
CA ASN A 40 17.49 9.64 -6.52
C ASN A 40 17.59 11.12 -6.93
N VAL A 41 16.50 11.88 -6.78
CA VAL A 41 16.47 13.32 -7.09
C VAL A 41 16.96 14.10 -5.89
N LEU A 42 18.08 14.82 -6.08
CA LEU A 42 18.72 15.59 -5.02
C LEU A 42 17.76 16.65 -4.42
N GLY A 43 17.64 16.64 -3.10
CA GLY A 43 16.82 17.62 -2.35
C GLY A 43 15.32 17.30 -2.29
N LEU A 44 14.85 16.24 -2.96
CA LEU A 44 13.45 15.81 -2.88
C LEU A 44 13.14 15.02 -1.60
N ALA A 45 14.13 14.32 -1.06
CA ALA A 45 14.05 13.59 0.21
C ALA A 45 15.30 13.85 1.05
N PRO A 46 15.27 13.60 2.37
CA PRO A 46 16.46 13.70 3.23
C PRO A 46 17.60 12.77 2.80
N THR A 47 17.27 11.59 2.29
CA THR A 47 18.24 10.60 1.80
C THR A 47 18.24 10.58 0.28
N THR A 48 19.43 10.72 -0.33
CA THR A 48 19.60 10.58 -1.77
C THR A 48 20.29 9.25 -2.08
N ASP A 49 19.65 8.40 -2.92
CA ASP A 49 20.23 7.16 -3.42
C ASP A 49 20.12 7.12 -4.95
N PRO A 50 21.23 7.18 -5.69
CA PRO A 50 21.23 7.13 -7.15
C PRO A 50 20.72 5.82 -7.74
N ASN A 51 20.63 4.75 -6.93
CA ASN A 51 20.13 3.44 -7.37
C ASN A 51 18.60 3.39 -7.42
N LEU A 52 17.90 4.24 -6.65
CA LEU A 52 16.44 4.25 -6.57
C LEU A 52 15.83 4.88 -7.84
N ILE A 53 15.83 4.15 -8.95
CA ILE A 53 15.21 4.60 -10.23
C ILE A 53 14.04 3.70 -10.57
N ASN A 54 12.86 4.33 -10.79
CA ASN A 54 11.61 3.64 -11.09
C ASN A 54 11.34 2.47 -10.12
N PRO A 55 11.26 2.72 -8.82
CA PRO A 55 11.05 1.66 -7.82
C PRO A 55 9.61 1.13 -7.89
N TRP A 56 9.47 -0.19 -8.11
CA TRP A 56 8.17 -0.85 -8.22
C TRP A 56 7.77 -1.53 -6.91
N GLY A 57 8.07 -2.83 -6.80
CA GLY A 57 7.66 -3.66 -5.69
C GLY A 57 8.45 -3.40 -4.42
N VAL A 58 7.79 -3.60 -3.28
CA VAL A 58 8.40 -3.56 -1.95
C VAL A 58 8.02 -4.83 -1.21
N SER A 59 8.97 -5.42 -0.49
CA SER A 59 8.69 -6.50 0.45
C SER A 59 9.61 -6.44 1.65
N PHE A 60 9.34 -7.25 2.68
CA PHE A 60 10.14 -7.26 3.89
C PHE A 60 9.94 -8.55 4.69
N ALA A 61 10.99 -9.03 5.33
CA ALA A 61 10.87 -9.98 6.43
C ALA A 61 10.47 -9.25 7.73
N PRO A 62 9.89 -9.91 8.72
CA PRO A 62 9.33 -9.23 9.91
C PRO A 62 10.25 -8.24 10.60
N LYS A 63 11.58 -8.50 10.64
CA LYS A 63 12.56 -7.62 11.29
C LYS A 63 13.62 -7.07 10.34
N SER A 64 13.46 -7.28 9.01
CA SER A 64 14.39 -6.76 8.00
C SER A 64 14.10 -5.29 7.68
N PRO A 65 15.00 -4.58 6.98
CA PRO A 65 14.64 -3.38 6.26
C PRO A 65 13.59 -3.67 5.18
N PHE A 66 13.04 -2.63 4.56
CA PHE A 66 12.34 -2.73 3.30
C PHE A 66 13.33 -3.11 2.19
N TRP A 67 12.91 -4.01 1.33
CA TRP A 67 13.55 -4.33 0.07
C TRP A 67 12.74 -3.67 -1.04
N VAL A 68 13.38 -2.94 -1.91
CA VAL A 68 12.75 -2.17 -2.99
C VAL A 68 13.28 -2.67 -4.33
N SER A 69 12.38 -3.01 -5.26
CA SER A 69 12.71 -3.41 -6.63
C SER A 69 12.91 -2.18 -7.50
N ASP A 70 14.16 -1.81 -7.76
CA ASP A 70 14.53 -0.67 -8.59
C ASP A 70 14.61 -1.10 -10.05
N GLN A 71 13.47 -1.01 -10.75
CA GLN A 71 13.31 -1.51 -12.11
C GLN A 71 14.27 -0.80 -13.08
N GLY A 72 14.48 0.51 -12.91
CA GLY A 72 15.33 1.31 -13.80
C GLY A 72 16.82 1.02 -13.68
N THR A 73 17.27 0.38 -12.58
CA THR A 73 18.68 0.03 -12.35
C THR A 73 18.96 -1.48 -12.32
N ASN A 74 17.94 -2.32 -12.41
CA ASN A 74 18.02 -3.78 -12.22
C ASN A 74 18.55 -4.18 -10.83
N LEU A 75 18.23 -3.42 -9.82
CA LEU A 75 18.72 -3.61 -8.45
C LEU A 75 17.56 -3.88 -7.49
N ALA A 76 17.90 -4.42 -6.33
CA ALA A 76 17.10 -4.30 -5.13
C ALA A 76 17.92 -3.55 -4.08
N THR A 77 17.40 -2.42 -3.61
CA THR A 77 17.98 -1.61 -2.55
C THR A 77 17.23 -1.79 -1.24
N LEU A 78 17.87 -1.44 -0.13
CA LEU A 78 17.33 -1.70 1.20
C LEU A 78 17.32 -0.43 2.06
N TYR A 79 16.15 -0.13 2.64
CA TYR A 79 15.95 1.02 3.51
C TYR A 79 15.23 0.64 4.80
N ASP A 80 15.55 1.27 5.93
CA ASP A 80 14.70 1.19 7.10
C ASP A 80 13.50 2.15 7.00
N GLY A 81 12.60 2.11 7.99
CA GLY A 81 11.38 2.92 7.99
C GLY A 81 11.62 4.44 8.10
N ALA A 82 12.83 4.87 8.39
CA ALA A 82 13.22 6.29 8.36
C ALA A 82 14.00 6.68 7.08
N GLY A 83 14.11 5.75 6.11
CA GLY A 83 14.84 6.01 4.86
C GLY A 83 16.35 5.89 4.96
N ASN A 84 16.91 5.29 6.02
CA ASN A 84 18.35 5.06 6.09
C ASN A 84 18.75 3.89 5.18
N ILE A 85 19.71 4.14 4.28
CA ILE A 85 20.25 3.15 3.34
C ILE A 85 20.97 2.04 4.11
N LYS A 86 20.78 0.79 3.66
CA LYS A 86 21.57 -0.37 4.09
C LYS A 86 22.60 -0.69 3.01
N SER A 87 23.76 -1.20 3.44
CA SER A 87 24.92 -1.42 2.56
C SER A 87 24.72 -2.50 1.49
N LEU A 88 23.79 -3.45 1.71
CA LEU A 88 23.51 -4.49 0.73
C LEU A 88 22.70 -3.90 -0.43
N VAL A 89 23.20 -4.11 -1.64
CA VAL A 89 22.52 -3.87 -2.90
C VAL A 89 22.60 -5.17 -3.72
N VAL A 90 21.48 -5.62 -4.25
CA VAL A 90 21.41 -6.90 -4.97
C VAL A 90 21.07 -6.65 -6.43
N SER A 91 21.87 -7.14 -7.35
CA SER A 91 21.57 -7.20 -8.78
C SER A 91 20.52 -8.28 -9.02
N VAL A 92 19.40 -7.92 -9.66
CA VAL A 92 18.25 -8.81 -9.83
C VAL A 92 17.98 -9.04 -11.32
N GLY A 93 18.11 -10.28 -11.74
CA GLY A 93 17.68 -10.80 -13.02
C GLY A 93 18.31 -10.16 -14.26
N PRO A 94 17.83 -10.55 -15.42
CA PRO A 94 18.19 -9.88 -16.67
C PRO A 94 17.45 -8.55 -16.83
N THR A 95 18.01 -7.68 -17.65
CA THR A 95 17.33 -6.46 -18.14
C THR A 95 16.20 -6.81 -19.11
N PRO A 96 15.00 -6.16 -19.01
CA PRO A 96 14.62 -5.14 -18.03
C PRO A 96 14.27 -5.75 -16.66
N GLY A 97 14.56 -4.99 -15.59
CA GLY A 97 14.73 -5.41 -14.22
C GLY A 97 13.48 -5.78 -13.42
N PRO A 98 13.67 -5.85 -12.08
CA PRO A 98 12.65 -6.37 -11.16
C PRO A 98 11.43 -5.47 -11.07
N THR A 99 10.28 -6.11 -10.89
CA THR A 99 8.97 -5.48 -10.73
C THR A 99 8.33 -5.86 -9.41
N GLY A 100 7.50 -6.89 -9.36
CA GLY A 100 6.96 -7.45 -8.14
C GLY A 100 8.01 -8.19 -7.33
N GLN A 101 7.86 -8.18 -6.00
CA GLN A 101 8.70 -8.99 -5.13
C GLN A 101 7.95 -9.46 -3.88
N VAL A 102 8.38 -10.59 -3.32
CA VAL A 102 7.79 -11.15 -2.10
C VAL A 102 8.86 -11.66 -1.14
N PHE A 103 8.56 -11.60 0.14
CA PHE A 103 9.29 -12.33 1.17
C PHE A 103 8.74 -13.75 1.29
N ASN A 104 9.62 -14.76 1.28
CA ASN A 104 9.28 -16.13 1.57
C ASN A 104 9.57 -16.45 3.04
N GLY A 105 8.51 -16.53 3.84
CA GLY A 105 8.58 -16.90 5.25
C GLY A 105 8.55 -18.42 5.49
N THR A 106 8.65 -19.26 4.44
CA THR A 106 8.52 -20.71 4.50
C THR A 106 9.85 -21.41 4.21
N SER A 107 9.92 -22.72 4.40
CA SER A 107 11.04 -23.57 3.98
C SER A 107 10.93 -24.02 2.51
N SER A 108 9.92 -23.54 1.77
CA SER A 108 9.73 -23.85 0.35
C SER A 108 10.60 -22.98 -0.55
N PHE A 109 10.55 -23.23 -1.86
CA PHE A 109 11.31 -22.48 -2.88
C PHE A 109 12.83 -22.67 -2.68
N GLY A 110 13.24 -23.94 -2.70
CA GLY A 110 14.63 -24.34 -2.51
C GLY A 110 15.52 -23.90 -3.66
N LEU A 111 16.68 -23.33 -3.31
CA LEU A 111 17.74 -22.96 -4.24
C LEU A 111 18.68 -24.15 -4.50
N PRO A 112 19.59 -24.08 -5.49
CA PRO A 112 20.50 -25.19 -5.81
C PRO A 112 21.38 -25.68 -4.66
N ASP A 113 21.63 -24.85 -3.66
CA ASP A 113 22.36 -25.20 -2.43
C ASP A 113 21.49 -25.92 -1.38
N GLY A 114 20.19 -26.11 -1.67
CA GLY A 114 19.22 -26.74 -0.77
C GLY A 114 18.60 -25.78 0.26
N SER A 115 19.05 -24.53 0.35
CA SER A 115 18.45 -23.52 1.24
C SER A 115 17.24 -22.88 0.59
N PRO A 116 16.23 -22.42 1.37
CA PRO A 116 15.09 -21.71 0.81
C PRO A 116 15.48 -20.31 0.32
N ALA A 117 14.85 -19.85 -0.76
CA ALA A 117 14.87 -18.44 -1.12
C ALA A 117 14.28 -17.60 0.02
N VAL A 118 14.83 -16.43 0.28
CA VAL A 118 14.31 -15.46 1.28
C VAL A 118 13.51 -14.38 0.61
N PHE A 119 14.01 -13.84 -0.50
CA PHE A 119 13.29 -12.89 -1.36
C PHE A 119 13.20 -13.41 -2.78
N LEU A 120 12.06 -13.17 -3.38
CA LEU A 120 11.73 -13.61 -4.75
C LEU A 120 11.24 -12.41 -5.53
N PHE A 121 11.65 -12.33 -6.78
CA PHE A 121 11.39 -11.21 -7.68
C PHE A 121 10.81 -11.71 -8.99
N SER A 122 9.89 -10.94 -9.58
CA SER A 122 9.51 -11.09 -10.98
C SER A 122 10.12 -9.96 -11.80
N THR A 123 10.32 -10.18 -13.10
CA THR A 123 10.93 -9.18 -13.98
C THR A 123 10.13 -8.96 -15.27
N LEU A 124 10.31 -7.81 -15.90
CA LEU A 124 9.73 -7.54 -17.23
C LEU A 124 10.29 -8.47 -18.33
N ALA A 125 11.40 -9.14 -18.06
CA ALA A 125 11.97 -10.16 -18.97
C ALA A 125 11.26 -11.52 -18.88
N GLY A 126 10.22 -11.66 -18.07
CA GLY A 126 9.48 -12.92 -17.87
C GLY A 126 10.26 -13.94 -17.04
N THR A 127 11.13 -13.48 -16.13
CA THR A 127 11.86 -14.35 -15.21
C THR A 127 11.33 -14.25 -13.78
N LEU A 128 11.54 -15.31 -13.01
CA LEU A 128 11.54 -15.28 -11.55
C LEU A 128 12.98 -15.41 -11.09
N ASP A 129 13.35 -14.56 -10.17
CA ASP A 129 14.66 -14.49 -9.57
C ASP A 129 14.56 -14.67 -8.07
N ALA A 130 15.53 -15.33 -7.46
CA ALA A 130 15.51 -15.68 -6.06
C ALA A 130 16.82 -15.30 -5.37
N TRP A 131 16.73 -14.90 -4.13
CA TRP A 131 17.87 -14.51 -3.32
C TRP A 131 17.77 -15.09 -1.91
N ASN A 132 18.92 -15.47 -1.37
CA ASN A 132 19.13 -15.68 0.06
C ASN A 132 20.57 -15.29 0.46
N PRO A 133 20.87 -15.13 1.75
CA PRO A 133 22.20 -14.70 2.19
C PRO A 133 23.33 -15.71 1.96
N GLY A 134 23.02 -16.96 1.58
CA GLY A 134 24.00 -17.99 1.23
C GLY A 134 24.48 -17.96 -0.21
N ILE A 135 23.82 -17.20 -1.08
CA ILE A 135 24.23 -17.01 -2.49
C ILE A 135 25.58 -16.28 -2.54
N ILE A 136 26.47 -16.74 -3.39
CA ILE A 136 27.77 -16.11 -3.62
C ILE A 136 27.90 -15.71 -5.11
N PRO A 137 28.12 -14.42 -5.40
CA PRO A 137 28.20 -13.30 -4.46
C PRO A 137 26.83 -12.92 -3.88
N ILE A 138 26.78 -12.51 -2.62
CA ILE A 138 25.56 -12.09 -1.92
C ILE A 138 24.86 -10.90 -2.59
N THR A 139 25.53 -10.19 -3.46
CA THR A 139 25.04 -9.02 -4.22
C THR A 139 24.33 -9.38 -5.51
N THR A 140 24.01 -10.66 -5.75
CA THR A 140 23.27 -11.11 -6.94
C THR A 140 22.15 -12.05 -6.56
N SER A 141 21.05 -12.03 -7.32
CA SER A 141 20.01 -13.07 -7.31
C SER A 141 20.35 -14.19 -8.31
N ILE A 142 19.60 -15.28 -8.24
CA ILE A 142 19.66 -16.39 -9.19
C ILE A 142 18.34 -16.44 -9.95
N THR A 143 18.38 -16.48 -11.28
CA THR A 143 17.19 -16.77 -12.10
C THR A 143 16.78 -18.23 -11.90
N VAL A 144 15.56 -18.45 -11.39
CA VAL A 144 15.04 -19.79 -11.04
C VAL A 144 13.95 -20.27 -12.00
N ALA A 145 13.31 -19.36 -12.73
CA ALA A 145 12.36 -19.70 -13.78
C ALA A 145 12.40 -18.65 -14.91
N THR A 146 12.09 -19.09 -16.12
CA THR A 146 11.91 -18.21 -17.30
C THR A 146 10.68 -18.67 -18.06
N THR A 147 9.77 -17.76 -18.37
CA THR A 147 8.61 -18.00 -19.22
C THR A 147 8.75 -17.18 -20.50
N PRO A 148 9.09 -17.80 -21.63
CA PRO A 148 9.29 -17.07 -22.87
C PRO A 148 8.06 -16.28 -23.30
N GLY A 149 8.23 -14.99 -23.58
CA GLY A 149 7.17 -14.09 -24.03
C GLY A 149 6.31 -13.50 -22.90
N ALA A 150 6.46 -13.93 -21.65
CA ALA A 150 5.82 -13.31 -20.51
C ALA A 150 6.46 -11.97 -20.15
N VAL A 151 5.68 -11.06 -19.59
CA VAL A 151 6.12 -9.76 -19.05
C VAL A 151 5.49 -9.60 -17.67
N TYR A 152 6.27 -9.91 -16.64
CA TYR A 152 5.77 -9.88 -15.27
C TYR A 152 5.83 -8.50 -14.68
N THR A 153 4.69 -8.02 -14.18
CA THR A 153 4.55 -6.69 -13.58
C THR A 153 4.20 -6.73 -12.09
N GLY A 154 3.88 -7.89 -11.56
CA GLY A 154 3.58 -8.09 -10.13
C GLY A 154 3.87 -9.52 -9.70
N LEU A 155 4.11 -9.73 -8.41
CA LEU A 155 4.36 -11.03 -7.81
C LEU A 155 3.69 -11.11 -6.43
N ALA A 156 2.98 -12.20 -6.19
CA ALA A 156 2.44 -12.56 -4.88
C ALA A 156 2.83 -13.99 -4.53
N ASN A 157 2.79 -14.34 -3.26
CA ASN A 157 2.89 -15.72 -2.80
C ASN A 157 1.67 -16.10 -1.96
N GLY A 158 1.41 -17.40 -1.87
CA GLY A 158 0.30 -17.92 -1.07
C GLY A 158 0.34 -19.43 -0.97
N SER A 159 -0.62 -20.00 -0.23
CA SER A 159 -0.68 -21.43 0.02
C SER A 159 -2.06 -21.99 -0.35
N VAL A 160 -2.08 -23.18 -0.93
CA VAL A 160 -3.28 -24.00 -1.12
C VAL A 160 -3.12 -25.28 -0.30
N GLY A 161 -3.84 -25.39 0.79
CA GLY A 161 -3.58 -26.41 1.79
C GLY A 161 -2.16 -26.30 2.35
N MET A 162 -1.32 -27.31 2.15
CA MET A 162 0.09 -27.33 2.61
C MET A 162 1.08 -26.95 1.49
N ALA A 163 0.63 -26.74 0.27
CA ALA A 163 1.48 -26.39 -0.87
C ALA A 163 1.59 -24.89 -1.03
N ASN A 164 2.82 -24.39 -1.20
CA ASN A 164 3.09 -22.97 -1.43
C ASN A 164 3.29 -22.69 -2.93
N TYR A 165 2.85 -21.52 -3.36
CA TYR A 165 2.90 -21.08 -4.75
C TYR A 165 3.32 -19.62 -4.87
N LEU A 166 3.89 -19.28 -6.04
CA LEU A 166 4.08 -17.91 -6.51
C LEU A 166 3.07 -17.62 -7.62
N TYR A 167 2.57 -16.41 -7.63
CA TYR A 167 1.59 -15.92 -8.61
C TYR A 167 2.14 -14.67 -9.27
N ALA A 168 2.47 -14.76 -10.54
CA ALA A 168 3.03 -13.64 -11.32
C ALA A 168 1.97 -13.03 -12.24
N ALA A 169 1.68 -11.74 -12.06
CA ALA A 169 0.82 -11.00 -12.95
C ALA A 169 1.55 -10.74 -14.29
N ASP A 170 1.01 -11.27 -15.36
CA ASP A 170 1.56 -11.19 -16.71
C ASP A 170 0.64 -10.32 -17.58
N VAL A 171 1.18 -9.21 -18.08
CA VAL A 171 0.44 -8.29 -18.95
C VAL A 171 0.06 -8.90 -20.30
N THR A 172 0.54 -10.10 -20.63
CA THR A 172 0.06 -10.85 -21.79
C THR A 172 -1.32 -11.45 -21.59
N GLY A 173 -1.90 -11.35 -20.37
CA GLY A 173 -3.28 -11.69 -20.06
C GLY A 173 -3.45 -12.85 -19.08
N HIS A 174 -2.41 -13.24 -18.36
CA HIS A 174 -2.43 -14.41 -17.48
C HIS A 174 -1.94 -14.09 -16.06
N ILE A 175 -2.35 -14.90 -15.10
CA ILE A 175 -1.63 -15.08 -13.84
C ILE A 175 -0.85 -16.39 -13.97
N ASN A 176 0.45 -16.29 -14.08
CA ASN A 176 1.33 -17.46 -14.13
C ASN A 176 1.61 -17.97 -12.71
N VAL A 177 1.40 -19.26 -12.48
CA VAL A 177 1.54 -19.88 -11.17
C VAL A 177 2.73 -20.84 -11.18
N PHE A 178 3.57 -20.73 -10.13
CA PHE A 178 4.75 -21.58 -9.96
C PHE A 178 4.70 -22.34 -8.65
N ASP A 179 5.05 -23.62 -8.70
CA ASP A 179 5.18 -24.45 -7.52
C ASP A 179 6.49 -24.21 -6.75
N THR A 180 6.73 -24.96 -5.68
CA THR A 180 7.89 -24.83 -4.82
C THR A 180 9.22 -25.20 -5.49
N ASN A 181 9.18 -25.85 -6.65
CA ASN A 181 10.34 -26.17 -7.51
C ASN A 181 10.50 -25.17 -8.67
N PHE A 182 9.77 -24.06 -8.63
CA PHE A 182 9.72 -23.03 -9.67
C PHE A 182 9.20 -23.55 -11.03
N THR A 183 8.46 -24.69 -11.01
CA THR A 183 7.80 -25.20 -12.20
C THR A 183 6.54 -24.39 -12.46
N ASN A 184 6.37 -23.93 -13.70
CA ASN A 184 5.13 -23.28 -14.11
C ASN A 184 3.99 -24.32 -14.19
N VAL A 185 3.01 -24.19 -13.29
CA VAL A 185 1.87 -25.10 -13.15
C VAL A 185 0.54 -24.48 -13.58
N THR A 186 0.58 -23.35 -14.29
CA THR A 186 -0.61 -22.59 -14.74
C THR A 186 -1.53 -23.45 -15.60
N SER A 187 -0.98 -24.22 -16.55
CA SER A 187 -1.75 -25.06 -17.46
C SER A 187 -2.02 -26.49 -16.94
N THR A 188 -1.54 -26.82 -15.76
CA THR A 188 -1.69 -28.13 -15.12
C THR A 188 -2.52 -28.02 -13.85
N THR A 189 -1.91 -27.78 -12.70
CA THR A 189 -2.59 -27.67 -11.40
C THR A 189 -3.60 -26.54 -11.37
N PHE A 190 -3.33 -25.42 -12.07
CA PHE A 190 -4.19 -24.23 -12.13
C PHE A 190 -4.89 -24.07 -13.49
N ALA A 191 -5.03 -25.13 -14.24
CA ALA A 191 -5.76 -25.11 -15.54
C ALA A 191 -7.19 -24.58 -15.35
N GLY A 192 -7.56 -23.53 -16.10
CA GLY A 192 -8.88 -22.89 -16.01
C GLY A 192 -9.12 -22.07 -14.76
N LYS A 193 -8.06 -21.70 -14.01
CA LYS A 193 -8.13 -20.82 -12.84
C LYS A 193 -7.78 -19.38 -13.23
N PHE A 194 -8.03 -18.44 -12.29
CA PHE A 194 -7.85 -16.99 -12.49
C PHE A 194 -8.66 -16.46 -13.68
N VAL A 195 -9.87 -17.01 -13.85
CA VAL A 195 -10.81 -16.56 -14.89
C VAL A 195 -11.74 -15.52 -14.29
N ASP A 196 -11.70 -14.33 -14.84
CA ASP A 196 -12.68 -13.28 -14.59
C ASP A 196 -13.99 -13.66 -15.34
N PRO A 197 -15.13 -13.81 -14.64
CA PRO A 197 -16.40 -14.15 -15.30
C PRO A 197 -16.99 -13.02 -16.16
N SER A 198 -16.45 -11.80 -16.03
CA SER A 198 -16.90 -10.61 -16.77
C SER A 198 -15.69 -9.80 -17.27
N PRO A 199 -14.84 -10.39 -18.13
CA PRO A 199 -13.61 -9.75 -18.56
C PRO A 199 -13.88 -8.47 -19.36
N VAL A 200 -13.07 -7.45 -19.11
CA VAL A 200 -13.16 -6.20 -19.88
C VAL A 200 -12.09 -6.21 -20.97
N ALA A 201 -12.54 -6.08 -22.22
CA ALA A 201 -11.63 -6.15 -23.37
C ALA A 201 -10.52 -5.08 -23.28
N GLY A 202 -9.28 -5.49 -23.54
CA GLY A 202 -8.10 -4.60 -23.55
C GLY A 202 -7.46 -4.40 -22.18
N PHE A 203 -8.03 -4.95 -21.11
CA PHE A 203 -7.42 -4.93 -19.78
C PHE A 203 -6.70 -6.26 -19.50
N THR A 204 -5.55 -6.19 -18.88
CA THR A 204 -4.72 -7.33 -18.50
C THR A 204 -4.26 -7.22 -17.05
N PRO A 205 -3.88 -8.34 -16.41
CA PRO A 205 -3.29 -8.29 -15.08
C PRO A 205 -2.08 -7.35 -15.06
N PHE A 206 -2.03 -6.47 -14.06
CA PHE A 206 -0.99 -5.45 -13.93
C PHE A 206 -0.30 -5.49 -12.57
N GLY A 207 -1.05 -5.68 -11.49
CA GLY A 207 -0.55 -5.88 -10.13
C GLY A 207 -1.23 -7.08 -9.50
N ILE A 208 -0.59 -7.67 -8.49
CA ILE A 208 -1.15 -8.75 -7.68
C ILE A 208 -0.61 -8.69 -6.27
N GLN A 209 -1.49 -8.87 -5.26
CA GLN A 209 -1.10 -8.87 -3.85
C GLN A 209 -1.91 -9.92 -3.08
N ASN A 210 -1.26 -10.61 -2.14
CA ASN A 210 -1.95 -11.48 -1.19
C ASN A 210 -2.30 -10.67 0.06
N ILE A 211 -3.58 -10.55 0.35
CA ILE A 211 -4.08 -9.92 1.58
C ILE A 211 -4.92 -10.95 2.33
N ASN A 212 -4.46 -11.32 3.52
CA ASN A 212 -5.15 -12.26 4.40
C ASN A 212 -5.52 -13.61 3.76
N GLY A 213 -4.72 -14.09 2.79
CA GLY A 213 -4.92 -15.38 2.13
C GLY A 213 -5.78 -15.32 0.87
N ASN A 214 -6.21 -14.14 0.44
CA ASN A 214 -6.84 -13.92 -0.86
C ASN A 214 -5.92 -13.11 -1.77
N LEU A 215 -6.00 -13.36 -3.06
CA LEU A 215 -5.23 -12.69 -4.09
C LEU A 215 -6.06 -11.59 -4.74
N TYR A 216 -5.61 -10.36 -4.60
CA TYR A 216 -6.18 -9.19 -5.26
C TYR A 216 -5.39 -8.94 -6.54
N VAL A 217 -6.07 -8.98 -7.67
CA VAL A 217 -5.48 -8.76 -9.00
C VAL A 217 -5.99 -7.43 -9.53
N MET A 218 -5.07 -6.51 -9.81
CA MET A 218 -5.34 -5.24 -10.45
C MET A 218 -5.17 -5.37 -11.95
N TYR A 219 -6.11 -4.83 -12.71
CA TYR A 219 -6.11 -4.88 -14.17
C TYR A 219 -6.02 -3.48 -14.74
N ALA A 220 -5.17 -3.31 -15.73
CA ALA A 220 -4.98 -2.04 -16.44
C ALA A 220 -4.94 -2.22 -17.95
N GLN A 221 -5.28 -1.15 -18.69
CA GLN A 221 -5.08 -1.07 -20.12
C GLN A 221 -3.73 -0.42 -20.39
N LEU A 222 -2.73 -1.22 -20.76
CA LEU A 222 -1.35 -0.76 -20.94
C LEU A 222 -1.05 -0.23 -22.34
N LYS A 223 -1.92 -0.49 -23.33
CA LYS A 223 -1.73 -0.03 -24.70
C LYS A 223 -2.46 1.30 -24.92
N GLY A 224 -1.67 2.35 -24.98
CA GLY A 224 -2.05 3.58 -25.67
C GLY A 224 -2.33 4.78 -24.81
N VAL A 225 -2.63 4.70 -23.51
CA VAL A 225 -3.01 5.90 -22.75
C VAL A 225 -2.71 5.80 -21.26
N ILE A 226 -1.53 6.24 -20.87
CA ILE A 226 -1.26 6.65 -19.51
C ILE A 226 -2.18 7.85 -19.20
N GLY A 227 -2.96 7.79 -18.12
CA GLY A 227 -3.82 8.89 -17.71
C GLY A 227 -5.25 8.87 -18.26
N GLN A 228 -5.71 7.75 -18.87
CA GLN A 228 -7.13 7.55 -19.13
C GLN A 228 -7.79 6.80 -17.97
N PRO A 229 -9.02 7.16 -17.58
CA PRO A 229 -9.80 6.42 -16.60
C PRO A 229 -9.94 4.96 -17.04
N GLY A 230 -9.73 4.05 -16.11
CA GLY A 230 -9.95 2.64 -16.36
C GLY A 230 -9.11 1.74 -15.48
N GLY A 231 -9.63 0.57 -15.26
CA GLY A 231 -9.06 -0.47 -14.43
C GLY A 231 -10.14 -1.20 -13.68
N PHE A 232 -9.78 -2.32 -13.13
CA PHE A 232 -10.62 -3.01 -12.15
C PHE A 232 -9.75 -3.85 -11.21
N VAL A 233 -10.36 -4.28 -10.12
CA VAL A 233 -9.72 -5.11 -9.09
C VAL A 233 -10.62 -6.29 -8.83
N ASP A 234 -10.08 -7.49 -8.99
CA ASP A 234 -10.75 -8.75 -8.68
C ASP A 234 -10.08 -9.44 -7.49
N GLU A 235 -10.88 -10.09 -6.69
CA GLU A 235 -10.45 -10.94 -5.60
C GLU A 235 -10.62 -12.41 -5.99
N PHE A 236 -9.56 -13.19 -5.79
CA PHE A 236 -9.51 -14.64 -5.98
C PHE A 236 -9.02 -15.31 -4.68
N ASP A 237 -9.43 -16.55 -4.46
CA ASP A 237 -8.74 -17.38 -3.48
C ASP A 237 -7.34 -17.83 -4.03
N THR A 238 -6.52 -18.39 -3.17
CA THR A 238 -5.19 -18.89 -3.57
C THR A 238 -5.25 -20.10 -4.53
N SER A 239 -6.41 -20.75 -4.68
CA SER A 239 -6.65 -21.77 -5.70
C SER A 239 -7.05 -21.18 -7.06
N GLY A 240 -7.12 -19.84 -7.16
CA GLY A 240 -7.50 -19.12 -8.37
C GLY A 240 -8.99 -19.15 -8.70
N ASN A 241 -9.85 -19.44 -7.71
CA ASN A 241 -11.29 -19.29 -7.89
C ASN A 241 -11.68 -17.83 -7.68
N PHE A 242 -12.46 -17.28 -8.60
CA PHE A 242 -12.99 -15.93 -8.50
C PHE A 242 -13.93 -15.82 -7.29
N ILE A 243 -13.73 -14.81 -6.46
CA ILE A 243 -14.57 -14.50 -5.31
C ILE A 243 -15.52 -13.37 -5.66
N LYS A 244 -14.98 -12.20 -6.01
CA LYS A 244 -15.76 -11.01 -6.37
C LYS A 244 -14.92 -9.98 -7.11
N ARG A 245 -15.60 -9.00 -7.72
CA ARG A 245 -14.99 -7.77 -8.19
C ARG A 245 -15.15 -6.68 -7.15
N ILE A 246 -14.03 -6.08 -6.74
CA ILE A 246 -13.98 -5.02 -5.73
C ILE A 246 -14.36 -3.67 -6.34
N ALA A 247 -13.75 -3.35 -7.48
CA ALA A 247 -13.92 -2.06 -8.13
C ALA A 247 -13.80 -2.18 -9.66
N THR A 248 -14.53 -1.34 -10.39
CA THR A 248 -14.53 -1.31 -11.86
C THR A 248 -14.61 0.12 -12.35
N ASN A 249 -13.66 0.52 -13.23
CA ASN A 249 -13.65 1.85 -13.87
C ASN A 249 -13.86 3.00 -12.87
N GLY A 250 -14.64 4.01 -13.25
CA GLY A 250 -15.01 5.11 -12.36
C GLY A 250 -13.81 5.90 -11.89
N GLN A 251 -13.39 5.67 -10.65
CA GLN A 251 -12.25 6.36 -10.02
C GLN A 251 -10.89 5.71 -10.35
N LEU A 252 -10.88 4.52 -10.96
CA LEU A 252 -9.63 3.78 -11.20
C LEU A 252 -8.86 4.31 -12.42
N PHE A 253 -7.54 4.43 -12.26
CA PHE A 253 -6.58 4.83 -13.28
C PHE A 253 -5.36 3.90 -13.25
N ALA A 254 -5.43 2.75 -13.93
CA ALA A 254 -4.37 1.75 -13.95
C ALA A 254 -3.91 1.38 -12.52
N PRO A 255 -4.76 0.77 -11.69
CA PRO A 255 -4.40 0.38 -10.32
C PRO A 255 -3.24 -0.62 -10.31
N TRP A 256 -2.30 -0.48 -9.36
CA TRP A 256 -1.18 -1.41 -9.21
C TRP A 256 -0.95 -1.85 -7.76
N GLY A 257 -0.74 -0.93 -6.83
CA GLY A 257 -0.53 -1.24 -5.42
C GLY A 257 -1.86 -1.41 -4.67
N ILE A 258 -1.93 -2.36 -3.75
CA ILE A 258 -3.11 -2.57 -2.90
C ILE A 258 -2.68 -3.10 -1.53
N THR A 259 -3.29 -2.58 -0.46
CA THR A 259 -3.04 -3.05 0.91
C THR A 259 -4.21 -2.69 1.82
N LEU A 260 -4.27 -3.30 3.02
CA LEU A 260 -5.15 -2.82 4.09
C LEU A 260 -4.45 -1.71 4.87
N ALA A 261 -5.17 -0.62 5.13
CA ALA A 261 -4.68 0.48 5.93
C ALA A 261 -4.37 0.04 7.37
N PRO A 262 -3.41 0.71 8.06
CA PRO A 262 -3.17 0.47 9.47
C PRO A 262 -4.42 0.69 10.33
N GLY A 263 -4.52 -0.01 11.47
CA GLY A 263 -5.66 0.13 12.38
C GLY A 263 -5.82 1.52 13.03
N ARG A 264 -4.81 2.39 12.88
CA ARG A 264 -4.84 3.80 13.35
C ARG A 264 -4.53 4.76 12.20
N PHE A 265 -5.18 4.55 11.08
CA PHE A 265 -5.02 5.35 9.85
C PHE A 265 -6.13 6.39 9.66
N GLY A 266 -6.66 6.92 10.75
CA GLY A 266 -7.72 7.93 10.72
C GLY A 266 -9.03 7.38 10.17
N GLN A 267 -9.69 8.15 9.29
CA GLN A 267 -11.00 7.77 8.75
C GLN A 267 -10.98 6.50 7.89
N PHE A 268 -9.84 6.14 7.34
CA PHE A 268 -9.66 4.94 6.49
C PHE A 268 -8.94 3.80 7.21
N SER A 269 -9.01 3.75 8.55
CA SER A 269 -8.43 2.66 9.35
C SER A 269 -9.03 1.30 8.98
N ASN A 270 -8.18 0.33 8.64
CA ASN A 270 -8.53 -1.03 8.20
C ASN A 270 -9.27 -1.10 6.85
N ASP A 271 -9.39 0.00 6.10
CA ASP A 271 -9.95 0.00 4.77
C ASP A 271 -8.94 -0.49 3.73
N LEU A 272 -9.45 -0.92 2.58
CA LEU A 272 -8.64 -1.34 1.46
C LEU A 272 -8.15 -0.10 0.69
N LEU A 273 -6.83 0.07 0.63
CA LEU A 273 -6.19 1.17 -0.10
C LEU A 273 -5.71 0.68 -1.47
N ILE A 274 -6.10 1.40 -2.52
CA ILE A 274 -5.72 1.09 -3.91
C ILE A 274 -4.93 2.28 -4.47
N GLY A 275 -3.65 2.04 -4.76
CA GLY A 275 -2.74 2.98 -5.40
C GLY A 275 -2.86 2.92 -6.92
N GLN A 276 -2.82 4.08 -7.53
CA GLN A 276 -3.06 4.25 -8.95
C GLN A 276 -1.79 4.71 -9.68
N PHE A 277 -1.29 3.85 -10.54
CA PHE A 277 -0.16 4.19 -11.41
C PHE A 277 -0.50 5.35 -12.35
N GLY A 278 -1.74 5.41 -12.86
CA GLY A 278 -2.10 6.32 -13.95
C GLY A 278 -2.24 7.78 -13.54
N ASN A 279 -2.72 8.07 -12.30
CA ASN A 279 -2.89 9.44 -11.82
C ASN A 279 -2.22 9.70 -10.46
N GLY A 280 -1.58 8.70 -9.88
CA GLY A 280 -0.80 8.84 -8.63
C GLY A 280 -1.61 8.97 -7.35
N GLU A 281 -2.94 8.84 -7.40
CA GLU A 281 -3.82 8.93 -6.24
C GLU A 281 -3.91 7.61 -5.47
N ILE A 282 -4.38 7.67 -4.23
CA ILE A 282 -4.68 6.50 -3.41
C ILE A 282 -6.14 6.56 -3.01
N LEU A 283 -6.89 5.54 -3.39
CA LEU A 283 -8.31 5.39 -3.12
C LEU A 283 -8.54 4.45 -1.94
N ALA A 284 -9.59 4.72 -1.16
CA ALA A 284 -10.03 3.87 -0.06
C ALA A 284 -11.37 3.23 -0.39
N TYR A 285 -11.47 1.92 -0.11
CA TYR A 285 -12.68 1.12 -0.26
C TYR A 285 -12.96 0.34 1.02
N ASP A 286 -14.22 0.20 1.37
CA ASP A 286 -14.64 -0.68 2.47
C ASP A 286 -14.39 -2.15 2.07
N PRO A 287 -13.59 -2.93 2.83
CA PRO A 287 -13.22 -4.29 2.44
C PRO A 287 -14.38 -5.29 2.51
N THR A 288 -15.50 -4.93 3.16
CA THR A 288 -16.68 -5.78 3.34
C THR A 288 -17.75 -5.50 2.28
N THR A 289 -18.00 -4.22 2.00
CA THR A 289 -19.10 -3.80 1.12
C THR A 289 -18.62 -3.39 -0.27
N ASP A 290 -17.30 -3.28 -0.47
CA ASP A 290 -16.65 -2.81 -1.69
C ASP A 290 -17.03 -1.36 -2.06
N ALA A 291 -17.61 -0.61 -1.12
CA ALA A 291 -17.99 0.77 -1.35
C ALA A 291 -16.76 1.68 -1.42
N PHE A 292 -16.73 2.56 -2.42
CA PHE A 292 -15.74 3.63 -2.48
C PHE A 292 -15.98 4.63 -1.33
N LEU A 293 -14.96 4.87 -0.51
CA LEU A 293 -15.02 5.72 0.67
C LEU A 293 -14.42 7.11 0.44
N GLY A 294 -13.48 7.22 -0.49
CA GLY A 294 -12.81 8.48 -0.78
C GLY A 294 -11.37 8.33 -1.22
N THR A 295 -10.68 9.46 -1.31
CA THR A 295 -9.26 9.55 -1.69
C THR A 295 -8.46 10.07 -0.49
N LEU A 296 -7.20 9.65 -0.35
CA LEU A 296 -6.31 10.17 0.68
C LEU A 296 -5.96 11.62 0.37
N ASN A 297 -6.45 12.55 1.19
CA ASN A 297 -6.29 13.98 0.99
C ASN A 297 -5.26 14.59 1.94
N GLY A 298 -4.44 15.49 1.42
CA GLY A 298 -3.48 16.29 2.16
C GLY A 298 -4.10 17.48 2.90
N LYS A 299 -3.25 18.30 3.51
CA LYS A 299 -3.65 19.48 4.32
C LYS A 299 -4.48 20.53 3.57
N ASN A 300 -4.38 20.57 2.26
CA ASN A 300 -5.13 21.48 1.39
C ASN A 300 -6.50 20.91 0.98
N GLY A 301 -6.87 19.72 1.46
CA GLY A 301 -8.09 19.02 1.06
C GLY A 301 -8.04 18.41 -0.35
N MET A 302 -6.89 18.50 -1.03
CA MET A 302 -6.67 17.89 -2.35
C MET A 302 -6.03 16.50 -2.20
N PRO A 303 -6.22 15.60 -3.17
CA PRO A 303 -5.55 14.31 -3.16
C PRO A 303 -4.04 14.42 -3.01
N ILE A 304 -3.43 13.49 -2.27
CA ILE A 304 -2.00 13.25 -2.33
C ILE A 304 -1.73 12.51 -3.64
N VAL A 305 -0.82 13.06 -4.45
CA VAL A 305 -0.49 12.51 -5.79
C VAL A 305 1.00 12.21 -5.85
N ASN A 306 1.32 10.99 -6.28
CA ASN A 306 2.67 10.56 -6.62
C ASN A 306 2.66 9.98 -8.03
N ASP A 307 3.25 10.69 -8.98
CA ASP A 307 3.30 10.25 -10.37
C ASP A 307 3.89 8.84 -10.49
N PHE A 308 3.23 7.98 -11.26
CA PHE A 308 3.61 6.57 -11.43
C PHE A 308 3.74 5.84 -10.09
N LEU A 309 2.69 5.92 -9.27
CA LEU A 309 2.60 5.25 -7.98
C LEU A 309 2.59 3.73 -8.17
N TRP A 310 3.50 3.05 -7.48
CA TRP A 310 3.66 1.61 -7.54
C TRP A 310 3.17 0.93 -6.25
N SER A 311 4.08 0.53 -5.38
CA SER A 311 3.76 -0.25 -4.19
C SER A 311 3.07 0.56 -3.11
N LEU A 312 2.17 -0.11 -2.39
CA LEU A 312 1.60 0.32 -1.12
C LEU A 312 1.85 -0.78 -0.09
N GLU A 313 2.53 -0.43 1.02
CA GLU A 313 2.90 -1.40 2.04
C GLU A 313 2.63 -0.88 3.45
N VAL A 314 2.14 -1.77 4.30
CA VAL A 314 1.91 -1.51 5.72
C VAL A 314 2.73 -2.48 6.55
N ARG A 315 3.39 -1.99 7.60
CA ARG A 315 4.20 -2.82 8.49
C ARG A 315 3.73 -2.74 9.93
N THR A 316 3.77 -3.89 10.58
CA THR A 316 3.46 -3.99 12.02
C THR A 316 4.71 -4.06 12.88
N MET A 317 5.90 -4.17 12.29
CA MET A 317 7.21 -4.17 12.97
C MET A 317 8.34 -3.90 11.98
N GLY A 318 9.50 -3.55 12.48
CA GLY A 318 10.71 -3.35 11.68
C GLY A 318 11.59 -2.21 12.20
N PRO A 319 12.80 -2.05 11.66
CA PRO A 319 13.70 -0.98 12.09
C PRO A 319 13.15 0.39 11.66
N ASN A 320 12.95 1.29 12.64
CA ASN A 320 12.48 2.66 12.47
C ASN A 320 11.14 2.81 11.72
N VAL A 321 10.27 1.79 11.80
CA VAL A 321 8.97 1.79 11.11
C VAL A 321 7.95 2.63 11.88
N ASN A 322 7.23 3.49 11.18
CA ASN A 322 6.02 4.13 11.66
C ASN A 322 4.83 3.15 11.47
N LEU A 323 4.27 2.65 12.56
CA LEU A 323 3.21 1.63 12.54
C LEU A 323 1.84 2.16 12.11
N ASP A 324 1.69 3.47 12.07
CA ASP A 324 0.46 4.16 11.67
C ASP A 324 0.56 4.71 10.23
N ALA A 325 1.65 4.39 9.50
CA ALA A 325 1.90 4.88 8.16
C ALA A 325 1.68 3.81 7.09
N LEU A 326 1.31 4.29 5.92
CA LEU A 326 1.37 3.62 4.63
C LEU A 326 2.70 3.98 3.96
N TYR A 327 3.52 3.00 3.62
CA TYR A 327 4.74 3.19 2.83
C TYR A 327 4.44 3.01 1.35
N PHE A 328 5.13 3.76 0.48
CA PHE A 328 4.90 3.71 -0.95
C PHE A 328 6.18 3.87 -1.77
N THR A 329 6.13 3.42 -3.01
CA THR A 329 7.13 3.70 -4.05
C THR A 329 6.47 4.37 -5.24
N ALA A 330 7.23 5.22 -5.95
CA ALA A 330 6.76 5.90 -7.16
C ALA A 330 7.90 6.13 -8.14
N GLY A 331 7.62 5.94 -9.44
CA GLY A 331 8.54 6.17 -10.56
C GLY A 331 8.43 7.60 -11.09
N ILE A 332 8.68 8.60 -10.26
CA ILE A 332 8.54 10.01 -10.58
C ILE A 332 9.36 10.42 -11.83
N ASP A 333 9.12 11.63 -12.34
CA ASP A 333 9.82 12.17 -13.52
C ASP A 333 9.76 11.23 -14.73
N ASN A 334 8.54 10.83 -15.12
CA ASN A 334 8.30 9.87 -16.21
C ASN A 334 9.09 8.55 -16.04
N GLN A 335 9.17 8.04 -14.81
CA GLN A 335 9.89 6.83 -14.45
C GLN A 335 11.42 6.93 -14.58
N MET A 336 11.96 8.13 -14.79
CA MET A 336 13.41 8.38 -14.79
C MET A 336 13.92 8.68 -13.37
N GLY A 337 13.02 8.99 -12.45
CA GLY A 337 13.29 9.19 -11.04
C GLY A 337 12.64 8.11 -10.16
N GLY A 338 12.94 8.17 -8.88
CA GLY A 338 12.37 7.26 -7.89
C GLY A 338 12.12 7.96 -6.55
N LEU A 339 11.06 7.51 -5.90
CA LEU A 339 10.67 7.98 -4.59
C LEU A 339 10.21 6.80 -3.72
N PHE A 340 10.78 6.70 -2.53
CA PHE A 340 10.26 5.89 -1.42
C PHE A 340 9.85 6.82 -0.29
N GLY A 341 8.62 6.66 0.21
CA GLY A 341 8.07 7.55 1.22
C GLY A 341 7.04 6.89 2.11
N GLU A 342 6.53 7.67 3.06
CA GLU A 342 5.41 7.28 3.90
C GLU A 342 4.29 8.32 3.88
N ILE A 343 3.06 7.87 4.12
CA ILE A 343 1.87 8.70 4.30
C ILE A 343 1.25 8.31 5.64
N ALA A 344 1.06 9.29 6.54
CA ALA A 344 0.47 9.05 7.85
C ALA A 344 -0.65 10.04 8.15
N PRO A 345 -1.66 9.64 8.95
CA PRO A 345 -2.70 10.58 9.40
C PRO A 345 -2.10 11.61 10.35
N VAL A 346 -2.55 12.85 10.24
CA VAL A 346 -2.26 13.85 11.27
C VAL A 346 -3.11 13.51 12.50
N PRO A 347 -2.50 13.34 13.68
CA PRO A 347 -3.27 13.12 14.89
C PRO A 347 -4.27 14.28 15.08
N GLU A 348 -5.56 13.97 15.21
CA GLU A 348 -6.53 15.00 15.56
C GLU A 348 -6.10 15.64 16.88
N PRO A 349 -6.20 16.98 17.02
CA PRO A 349 -6.00 17.63 18.30
C PRO A 349 -7.00 17.00 19.28
N GLY A 350 -6.51 16.13 20.13
CA GLY A 350 -7.36 15.25 20.92
C GLY A 350 -8.43 16.05 21.64
N THR A 351 -9.65 15.55 21.68
CA THR A 351 -10.80 15.99 22.47
C THR A 351 -10.44 16.30 23.95
N ILE A 352 -9.32 15.75 24.41
CA ILE A 352 -8.69 16.00 25.70
C ILE A 352 -8.26 17.48 25.86
N THR A 353 -7.77 18.14 24.82
CA THR A 353 -7.38 19.54 24.89
C THR A 353 -8.59 20.47 25.01
N LEU A 354 -9.70 20.13 24.37
CA LEU A 354 -10.98 20.85 24.49
C LEU A 354 -11.61 20.61 25.89
N LEU A 355 -11.54 19.40 26.44
CA LEU A 355 -12.00 19.08 27.78
C LEU A 355 -11.16 19.78 28.84
N LEU A 356 -9.84 19.86 28.70
CA LEU A 356 -8.95 20.59 29.60
C LEU A 356 -9.17 22.11 29.53
N ALA A 357 -9.41 22.66 28.34
CA ALA A 357 -9.76 24.07 28.17
C ALA A 357 -11.14 24.40 28.80
N ALA A 358 -12.11 23.51 28.64
CA ALA A 358 -13.44 23.65 29.26
C ALA A 358 -13.40 23.48 30.81
N ALA A 359 -12.59 22.55 31.31
CA ALA A 359 -12.38 22.35 32.74
C ALA A 359 -11.59 23.50 33.39
N GLY A 360 -10.57 24.04 32.67
CA GLY A 360 -9.80 25.19 33.11
C GLY A 360 -10.63 26.47 33.25
N SER A 361 -11.55 26.71 32.32
CA SER A 361 -12.47 27.87 32.37
C SER A 361 -13.53 27.76 33.49
N GLY A 362 -13.95 26.52 33.82
CA GLY A 362 -14.83 26.27 34.95
C GLY A 362 -14.16 26.44 36.34
N GLY A 363 -12.91 26.01 36.44
CA GLY A 363 -12.08 26.12 37.64
C GLY A 363 -11.72 27.58 38.00
N ALA A 364 -11.36 28.37 37.01
CA ALA A 364 -11.02 29.79 37.17
C ALA A 364 -12.21 30.61 37.72
N ARG A 365 -13.44 30.33 37.28
CA ARG A 365 -14.66 30.98 37.80
C ARG A 365 -14.97 30.60 39.25
N LYS A 366 -14.61 29.39 39.67
CA LYS A 366 -14.84 28.93 41.06
C LYS A 366 -13.81 29.51 42.03
N LEU A 367 -12.56 29.71 41.60
CA LEU A 367 -11.52 30.40 42.39
C LEU A 367 -11.83 31.90 42.57
N TRP A 368 -12.31 32.55 41.49
CA TRP A 368 -12.63 34.00 41.55
C TRP A 368 -13.81 34.32 42.46
N ARG A 369 -14.76 33.39 42.65
CA ARG A 369 -15.84 33.53 43.61
C ARG A 369 -15.42 33.29 45.06
N ARG A 370 -14.35 32.55 45.32
CA ARG A 370 -13.83 32.31 46.70
C ARG A 370 -12.93 33.43 47.22
N MET A 371 -12.40 34.27 46.34
CA MET A 371 -11.57 35.43 46.73
C MET A 371 -12.39 36.72 46.96
N ARG A 372 -13.71 36.68 46.80
CA ARG A 372 -14.63 37.80 47.05
C ARG A 372 -15.68 37.52 48.18
N ALA A 373 -15.49 36.48 48.92
CA ALA A 373 -16.18 36.18 50.18
C ALA A 373 -15.13 36.21 51.33
#